data_2f69eedfccff8e4a6bf3c238d3441275
#
_entry.id   2f69eedfccff8e4a6bf3c238d3441275
#
_cell.length_a   1.000
_cell.length_b   1.000
_cell.length_c   1.000
_cell.angle_alpha   90.00
_cell.angle_beta   90.00
_cell.angle_gamma   90.00
#
_symmetry.space_group_name_H-M   'P 1'
#
loop_
_entity.id
_entity.type
_entity.pdbx_description
1 polymer ?
#
loop_
_entity_poly.entity_id
_entity_poly.type
_entity_poly.pdbx_seq_one_letter_code
_entity_poly.pdbx_strand_id
1 'polypeptide(L)'
;MRRQEAEPNGENATLEELRVAMEAAPNRRSYVRLAVIRSLLMGLERGVVAQQFCRSDRVVRLWIEMFNTGGIDALTTKGRPGRRRRVKLERLRDLLVPVLENPRQAGELHWTGVKLHGYLKEQLGLEVGYSTAVRYLHELGYNLRVPRPWPERQNEEQRQAFLEQLRLWQKDQSLELWFADECGVEGDPRPRRRWSARGGRPKVPYLGDHIRANVIGAVCPATGECCTMIFDGVDTDVFQYYLDFLAEEIRPVDSKRRLLIVDNASWHKAQRLTWHHFEVHFLPGYSPDFNPMERLWLRLKVDFFSDFLAKSLEQLTQRLCHALTSLMNDPQTVASQCAFRK
;
A
#
# COMPACT_ATOMS: atom_id res chain seq x y z
N MET A 1 37.66 -60.38 -6.05
CA MET A 1 37.38 -59.33 -7.04
C MET A 1 37.38 -57.98 -6.33
N ARG A 2 38.38 -57.07 -6.58
CA ARG A 2 38.36 -55.69 -6.09
C ARG A 2 37.19 -54.99 -6.78
N ARG A 3 36.19 -54.51 -6.01
CA ARG A 3 35.14 -53.64 -6.55
C ARG A 3 35.78 -52.41 -7.18
N GLN A 4 35.59 -52.22 -8.49
CA GLN A 4 36.01 -51.03 -9.21
C GLN A 4 35.54 -49.80 -8.39
N GLU A 5 36.47 -48.89 -8.14
CA GLU A 5 36.15 -47.66 -7.40
C GLU A 5 35.24 -46.80 -8.29
N ALA A 6 34.07 -46.44 -7.78
CA ALA A 6 33.16 -45.57 -8.49
C ALA A 6 33.77 -44.16 -8.58
N GLU A 7 34.11 -43.73 -9.78
CA GLU A 7 34.58 -42.36 -10.09
C GLU A 7 33.53 -41.59 -10.86
N PRO A 8 33.43 -40.25 -10.71
CA PRO A 8 32.52 -39.45 -11.50
C PRO A 8 32.98 -39.39 -12.95
N ASN A 9 32.05 -39.61 -13.90
CA ASN A 9 32.31 -39.50 -15.30
C ASN A 9 32.39 -38.03 -15.74
N GLY A 10 33.58 -37.55 -16.11
CA GLY A 10 33.82 -36.16 -16.56
C GLY A 10 33.12 -35.77 -17.86
N GLU A 11 32.59 -36.72 -18.63
CA GLU A 11 31.81 -36.42 -19.83
C GLU A 11 30.39 -35.90 -19.53
N ASN A 12 29.89 -36.15 -18.32
CA ASN A 12 28.53 -35.75 -17.92
C ASN A 12 28.41 -34.25 -17.55
N ALA A 13 29.52 -33.58 -17.21
CA ALA A 13 29.57 -32.13 -17.04
C ALA A 13 31.02 -31.68 -16.84
N THR A 14 31.31 -30.47 -17.30
CA THR A 14 32.57 -29.77 -17.07
C THR A 14 32.60 -29.12 -15.67
N LEU A 15 33.81 -28.77 -15.21
CA LEU A 15 34.00 -28.06 -13.94
C LEU A 15 33.27 -26.69 -13.91
N GLU A 16 33.16 -26.05 -15.08
CA GLU A 16 32.47 -24.76 -15.21
C GLU A 16 30.95 -24.92 -15.16
N GLU A 17 30.39 -25.90 -15.85
CA GLU A 17 28.96 -26.22 -15.76
C GLU A 17 28.54 -26.57 -14.34
N LEU A 18 29.34 -27.31 -13.61
CA LEU A 18 29.10 -27.61 -12.20
C LEU A 18 29.17 -26.34 -11.33
N ARG A 19 30.08 -25.39 -11.62
CA ARG A 19 30.17 -24.12 -10.93
C ARG A 19 28.87 -23.31 -11.13
N VAL A 20 28.44 -23.17 -12.36
CA VAL A 20 27.18 -22.47 -12.70
C VAL A 20 25.98 -23.15 -12.03
N ALA A 21 25.93 -24.48 -12.07
CA ALA A 21 24.84 -25.23 -11.43
C ALA A 21 24.85 -25.09 -9.89
N MET A 22 26.03 -24.93 -9.27
CA MET A 22 26.13 -24.66 -7.85
C MET A 22 25.57 -23.27 -7.49
N GLU A 23 25.86 -22.26 -8.29
CA GLU A 23 25.32 -20.90 -8.11
C GLU A 23 23.80 -20.85 -8.27
N ALA A 24 23.28 -21.65 -9.21
CA ALA A 24 21.84 -21.78 -9.47
C ALA A 24 21.12 -22.81 -8.57
N ALA A 25 21.84 -23.44 -7.62
CA ALA A 25 21.29 -24.55 -6.84
C ALA A 25 20.07 -24.12 -6.00
N PRO A 26 18.91 -24.80 -6.11
CA PRO A 26 17.66 -24.39 -5.46
C PRO A 26 17.70 -24.53 -3.92
N ASN A 27 18.66 -25.26 -3.41
CA ASN A 27 18.83 -25.45 -1.96
C ASN A 27 20.27 -25.95 -1.61
N ARG A 28 20.63 -25.80 -0.33
CA ARG A 28 21.92 -26.23 0.18
C ARG A 28 22.24 -27.69 -0.10
N ARG A 29 21.25 -28.58 -0.15
CA ARG A 29 21.45 -30.03 -0.38
C ARG A 29 21.93 -30.29 -1.82
N SER A 30 21.33 -29.64 -2.80
CA SER A 30 21.76 -29.70 -4.20
C SER A 30 23.17 -29.10 -4.35
N TYR A 31 23.41 -27.94 -3.77
CA TYR A 31 24.73 -27.31 -3.76
C TYR A 31 25.84 -28.24 -3.24
N VAL A 32 25.63 -28.87 -2.09
CA VAL A 32 26.63 -29.80 -1.50
C VAL A 32 26.88 -30.99 -2.40
N ARG A 33 25.88 -31.57 -3.04
CA ARG A 33 26.07 -32.69 -3.97
C ARG A 33 26.89 -32.28 -5.19
N LEU A 34 26.59 -31.14 -5.79
CA LEU A 34 27.35 -30.59 -6.92
C LEU A 34 28.77 -30.27 -6.52
N ALA A 35 28.99 -29.66 -5.35
CA ALA A 35 30.32 -29.37 -4.82
C ALA A 35 31.18 -30.63 -4.59
N VAL A 36 30.59 -31.71 -4.07
CA VAL A 36 31.28 -32.99 -3.90
C VAL A 36 31.73 -33.55 -5.26
N ILE A 37 30.85 -33.59 -6.25
CA ILE A 37 31.23 -34.12 -7.57
C ILE A 37 32.30 -33.25 -8.22
N ARG A 38 32.17 -31.91 -8.13
CA ARG A 38 33.16 -30.97 -8.67
C ARG A 38 34.54 -31.20 -8.02
N SER A 39 34.59 -31.38 -6.70
CA SER A 39 35.84 -31.66 -5.95
C SER A 39 36.49 -32.96 -6.42
N LEU A 40 35.72 -34.00 -6.68
CA LEU A 40 36.21 -35.27 -7.21
C LEU A 40 36.75 -35.14 -8.64
N LEU A 41 36.05 -34.41 -9.52
CA LEU A 41 36.51 -34.13 -10.89
C LEU A 41 37.75 -33.21 -10.93
N MET A 42 38.03 -32.48 -9.86
CA MET A 42 39.28 -31.75 -9.67
C MET A 42 40.42 -32.63 -9.24
N GLY A 43 40.22 -33.95 -9.05
CA GLY A 43 41.25 -34.92 -8.69
C GLY A 43 41.41 -35.10 -7.19
N LEU A 44 40.51 -34.56 -6.36
CA LEU A 44 40.61 -34.80 -4.90
C LEU A 44 40.19 -36.25 -4.58
N GLU A 45 40.92 -36.88 -3.67
CA GLU A 45 40.63 -38.24 -3.22
C GLU A 45 39.26 -38.31 -2.51
N ARG A 46 38.48 -39.34 -2.82
CA ARG A 46 37.11 -39.51 -2.31
C ARG A 46 37.03 -39.50 -0.78
N GLY A 47 38.02 -40.11 -0.09
CA GLY A 47 38.09 -40.08 1.39
C GLY A 47 38.24 -38.68 1.95
N VAL A 48 39.08 -37.85 1.30
CA VAL A 48 39.29 -36.44 1.66
C VAL A 48 38.01 -35.63 1.44
N VAL A 49 37.36 -35.80 0.28
CA VAL A 49 36.10 -35.13 -0.04
C VAL A 49 34.98 -35.53 0.90
N ALA A 50 34.86 -36.82 1.24
CA ALA A 50 33.89 -37.31 2.22
C ALA A 50 34.09 -36.66 3.59
N GLN A 51 35.31 -36.54 4.06
CA GLN A 51 35.65 -35.87 5.32
C GLN A 51 35.35 -34.36 5.24
N GLN A 52 35.80 -33.70 4.20
CA GLN A 52 35.61 -32.25 3.99
C GLN A 52 34.14 -31.84 4.03
N PHE A 53 33.26 -32.63 3.39
CA PHE A 53 31.84 -32.36 3.36
C PHE A 53 31.05 -33.05 4.50
N CYS A 54 31.70 -33.65 5.45
CA CYS A 54 31.07 -34.37 6.57
C CYS A 54 30.05 -35.41 6.09
N ARG A 55 30.46 -36.27 5.13
CA ARG A 55 29.63 -37.33 4.55
C ARG A 55 30.33 -38.68 4.63
N SER A 56 29.56 -39.75 4.72
CA SER A 56 30.12 -41.08 4.65
C SER A 56 30.48 -41.43 3.20
N ASP A 57 31.49 -42.27 3.02
CA ASP A 57 31.92 -42.78 1.72
C ASP A 57 30.73 -43.38 0.91
N ARG A 58 29.83 -44.09 1.60
CA ARG A 58 28.60 -44.63 1.01
C ARG A 58 27.73 -43.53 0.36
N VAL A 59 27.60 -42.39 0.99
CA VAL A 59 26.80 -41.26 0.47
C VAL A 59 27.49 -40.61 -0.72
N VAL A 60 28.81 -40.48 -0.69
CA VAL A 60 29.59 -39.94 -1.80
C VAL A 60 29.45 -40.87 -3.02
N ARG A 61 29.60 -42.19 -2.83
CA ARG A 61 29.38 -43.18 -3.93
C ARG A 61 27.99 -43.05 -4.53
N LEU A 62 26.94 -42.95 -3.72
CA LEU A 62 25.57 -42.76 -4.21
C LEU A 62 25.45 -41.49 -5.10
N TRP A 63 26.12 -40.41 -4.71
CA TRP A 63 26.10 -39.18 -5.50
C TRP A 63 26.91 -39.30 -6.79
N ILE A 64 28.01 -40.06 -6.82
CA ILE A 64 28.74 -40.40 -8.04
C ILE A 64 27.84 -41.23 -8.98
N GLU A 65 27.16 -42.24 -8.46
CA GLU A 65 26.24 -43.06 -9.25
C GLU A 65 25.10 -42.21 -9.83
N MET A 66 24.51 -41.29 -9.03
CA MET A 66 23.47 -40.35 -9.50
C MET A 66 23.99 -39.46 -10.62
N PHE A 67 25.22 -38.94 -10.46
CA PHE A 67 25.84 -38.08 -11.46
C PHE A 67 26.18 -38.84 -12.74
N ASN A 68 26.70 -40.05 -12.62
CA ASN A 68 27.04 -40.89 -13.78
C ASN A 68 25.82 -41.34 -14.58
N THR A 69 24.65 -41.43 -13.90
CA THR A 69 23.38 -41.86 -14.55
C THR A 69 22.61 -40.68 -15.16
N GLY A 70 22.58 -39.50 -14.53
CA GLY A 70 21.70 -38.42 -14.93
C GLY A 70 22.32 -37.03 -14.81
N GLY A 71 23.63 -36.93 -14.74
CA GLY A 71 24.34 -35.66 -14.77
C GLY A 71 23.97 -34.71 -13.62
N ILE A 72 24.04 -33.44 -13.92
CA ILE A 72 23.73 -32.33 -12.97
C ILE A 72 22.27 -32.42 -12.47
N ASP A 73 21.33 -32.79 -13.34
CA ASP A 73 19.91 -32.83 -13.00
C ASP A 73 19.58 -33.89 -11.93
N ALA A 74 20.29 -35.00 -11.92
CA ALA A 74 20.11 -36.03 -10.90
C ALA A 74 20.61 -35.61 -9.53
N LEU A 75 21.55 -34.68 -9.45
CA LEU A 75 22.06 -34.12 -8.19
C LEU A 75 21.17 -33.01 -7.64
N THR A 76 20.37 -32.36 -8.48
CA THR A 76 19.43 -31.33 -8.04
C THR A 76 18.18 -31.95 -7.41
N THR A 77 17.87 -31.55 -6.22
CA THR A 77 16.66 -32.01 -5.51
C THR A 77 15.47 -31.18 -6.01
N LYS A 78 14.61 -31.76 -6.82
CA LYS A 78 13.28 -31.19 -7.07
C LYS A 78 12.58 -31.09 -5.71
N GLY A 79 11.98 -29.94 -5.43
CA GLY A 79 11.21 -29.74 -4.21
C GLY A 79 10.25 -30.92 -4.00
N ARG A 80 10.17 -31.44 -2.77
CA ARG A 80 9.19 -32.49 -2.49
C ARG A 80 7.81 -31.92 -2.80
N PRO A 81 6.99 -32.60 -3.61
CA PRO A 81 5.61 -32.17 -3.79
C PRO A 81 4.96 -32.14 -2.40
N GLY A 82 4.51 -30.97 -1.98
CA GLY A 82 3.79 -30.80 -0.73
C GLY A 82 2.52 -31.68 -0.68
N ARG A 83 1.80 -31.67 0.43
CA ARG A 83 0.51 -32.37 0.56
C ARG A 83 -0.38 -31.98 -0.63
N ARG A 84 -0.92 -32.99 -1.33
CA ARG A 84 -1.84 -32.76 -2.47
C ARG A 84 -2.99 -31.87 -2.02
N ARG A 85 -3.31 -30.86 -2.84
CA ARG A 85 -4.46 -29.98 -2.61
C ARG A 85 -5.74 -30.81 -2.65
N ARG A 86 -6.67 -30.57 -1.70
CA ARG A 86 -7.98 -31.23 -1.71
C ARG A 86 -8.83 -30.77 -2.89
N VAL A 87 -8.68 -29.49 -3.29
CA VAL A 87 -9.41 -28.88 -4.41
C VAL A 87 -8.40 -28.15 -5.29
N LYS A 88 -8.49 -28.32 -6.61
CA LYS A 88 -7.67 -27.59 -7.60
C LYS A 88 -8.03 -26.10 -7.57
N LEU A 89 -7.06 -25.25 -7.89
CA LEU A 89 -7.25 -23.79 -7.82
C LEU A 89 -8.32 -23.28 -8.80
N GLU A 90 -8.36 -23.86 -10.00
CA GLU A 90 -9.38 -23.52 -11.01
C GLU A 90 -10.79 -23.77 -10.45
N ARG A 91 -11.01 -24.96 -9.90
CA ARG A 91 -12.31 -25.30 -9.31
C ARG A 91 -12.67 -24.43 -8.11
N LEU A 92 -11.69 -24.04 -7.28
CA LEU A 92 -11.92 -23.08 -6.19
C LEU A 92 -12.33 -21.71 -6.73
N ARG A 93 -11.72 -21.27 -7.82
CA ARG A 93 -12.06 -20.02 -8.48
C ARG A 93 -13.51 -20.03 -8.96
N ASP A 94 -13.90 -21.06 -9.68
CA ASP A 94 -15.26 -21.20 -10.22
C ASP A 94 -16.32 -21.23 -9.12
N LEU A 95 -16.02 -21.86 -7.98
CA LEU A 95 -16.96 -22.01 -6.86
C LEU A 95 -17.02 -20.77 -5.96
N LEU A 96 -15.90 -20.08 -5.74
CA LEU A 96 -15.80 -19.05 -4.70
C LEU A 96 -15.84 -17.64 -5.25
N VAL A 97 -15.24 -17.35 -6.42
CA VAL A 97 -15.18 -15.97 -6.94
C VAL A 97 -16.56 -15.35 -7.09
N PRO A 98 -17.58 -16.03 -7.67
CA PRO A 98 -18.92 -15.44 -7.80
C PRO A 98 -19.53 -15.01 -6.46
N VAL A 99 -19.40 -15.84 -5.43
CA VAL A 99 -19.95 -15.53 -4.09
C VAL A 99 -19.08 -14.56 -3.29
N LEU A 100 -17.76 -14.52 -3.55
CA LEU A 100 -16.87 -13.55 -2.93
C LEU A 100 -17.10 -12.14 -3.48
N GLU A 101 -17.36 -12.02 -4.77
CA GLU A 101 -17.66 -10.74 -5.43
C GLU A 101 -19.11 -10.27 -5.16
N ASN A 102 -20.03 -11.20 -5.03
CA ASN A 102 -21.41 -10.90 -4.64
C ASN A 102 -21.84 -11.76 -3.44
N PRO A 103 -21.52 -11.35 -2.20
CA PRO A 103 -21.84 -12.10 -0.99
C PRO A 103 -23.33 -12.43 -0.82
N ARG A 104 -24.22 -11.59 -1.35
CA ARG A 104 -25.68 -11.78 -1.28
C ARG A 104 -26.14 -13.08 -1.96
N GLN A 105 -25.42 -13.60 -2.95
CA GLN A 105 -25.71 -14.89 -3.57
C GLN A 105 -25.60 -16.06 -2.59
N ALA A 106 -24.78 -15.89 -1.54
CA ALA A 106 -24.63 -16.86 -0.47
C ALA A 106 -25.42 -16.46 0.80
N GLY A 107 -26.30 -15.47 0.72
CA GLY A 107 -27.06 -14.96 1.89
C GLY A 107 -26.22 -14.11 2.85
N GLU A 108 -25.02 -13.67 2.45
CA GLU A 108 -24.10 -12.92 3.28
C GLU A 108 -24.02 -11.44 2.88
N LEU A 109 -23.71 -10.56 3.84
CA LEU A 109 -23.47 -9.14 3.54
C LEU A 109 -21.99 -8.88 3.23
N HIS A 110 -21.11 -9.65 3.83
CA HIS A 110 -19.66 -9.57 3.63
C HIS A 110 -19.00 -10.88 4.07
N TRP A 111 -17.80 -11.13 3.54
CA TRP A 111 -17.03 -12.30 3.92
C TRP A 111 -16.03 -12.03 5.03
N THR A 112 -15.96 -12.96 5.98
CA THR A 112 -14.85 -13.11 6.93
C THR A 112 -14.27 -14.52 6.77
N GLY A 113 -13.06 -14.75 7.29
CA GLY A 113 -12.50 -16.11 7.26
C GLY A 113 -13.39 -17.15 7.94
N VAL A 114 -14.11 -16.78 9.01
CA VAL A 114 -15.03 -17.67 9.74
C VAL A 114 -16.25 -18.02 8.87
N LYS A 115 -16.87 -17.01 8.24
CA LYS A 115 -18.03 -17.21 7.38
C LYS A 115 -17.67 -18.07 6.16
N LEU A 116 -16.51 -17.80 5.53
CA LEU A 116 -16.05 -18.65 4.41
C LEU A 116 -15.79 -20.09 4.86
N HIS A 117 -15.20 -20.29 6.04
CA HIS A 117 -14.98 -21.64 6.58
C HIS A 117 -16.29 -22.38 6.77
N GLY A 118 -17.32 -21.72 7.34
CA GLY A 118 -18.69 -22.28 7.46
C GLY A 118 -19.29 -22.62 6.08
N TYR A 119 -19.24 -21.70 5.13
CA TYR A 119 -19.75 -21.88 3.76
C TYR A 119 -19.10 -23.06 3.03
N LEU A 120 -17.77 -23.17 3.13
CA LEU A 120 -17.05 -24.31 2.53
C LEU A 120 -17.53 -25.65 3.09
N LYS A 121 -17.80 -25.72 4.40
CA LYS A 121 -18.27 -26.93 5.06
C LYS A 121 -19.75 -27.23 4.77
N GLU A 122 -20.62 -26.25 4.94
CA GLU A 122 -22.07 -26.43 4.94
C GLU A 122 -22.67 -26.45 3.54
N GLN A 123 -22.17 -25.56 2.65
CA GLN A 123 -22.72 -25.41 1.31
C GLN A 123 -21.94 -26.21 0.26
N LEU A 124 -20.63 -26.36 0.40
CA LEU A 124 -19.78 -27.04 -0.58
C LEU A 124 -19.33 -28.43 -0.12
N GLY A 125 -19.65 -28.87 1.10
CA GLY A 125 -19.22 -30.16 1.65
C GLY A 125 -17.68 -30.30 1.78
N LEU A 126 -16.95 -29.19 1.81
CA LEU A 126 -15.50 -29.19 1.87
C LEU A 126 -15.03 -29.05 3.32
N GLU A 127 -14.73 -30.18 3.93
CA GLU A 127 -14.16 -30.21 5.29
C GLU A 127 -12.67 -29.80 5.27
N VAL A 128 -12.42 -28.52 5.43
CA VAL A 128 -11.08 -27.94 5.54
C VAL A 128 -10.93 -27.19 6.86
N GLY A 129 -9.73 -27.05 7.40
CA GLY A 129 -9.50 -26.23 8.59
C GLY A 129 -9.57 -24.73 8.25
N TYR A 130 -9.86 -23.90 9.26
CA TYR A 130 -9.92 -22.44 9.12
C TYR A 130 -8.72 -21.81 8.40
N SER A 131 -7.51 -22.20 8.79
CA SER A 131 -6.28 -21.72 8.14
C SER A 131 -6.22 -22.07 6.64
N THR A 132 -6.83 -23.18 6.22
CA THR A 132 -6.91 -23.57 4.82
C THR A 132 -7.95 -22.70 4.09
N ALA A 133 -9.08 -22.39 4.73
CA ALA A 133 -10.09 -21.48 4.16
C ALA A 133 -9.49 -20.08 3.93
N VAL A 134 -8.77 -19.54 4.89
CA VAL A 134 -8.07 -18.25 4.74
C VAL A 134 -6.99 -18.30 3.65
N ARG A 135 -6.25 -19.41 3.57
CA ARG A 135 -5.25 -19.59 2.50
C ARG A 135 -5.91 -19.63 1.11
N TYR A 136 -7.09 -20.21 0.96
CA TYR A 136 -7.83 -20.18 -0.30
C TYR A 136 -8.16 -18.76 -0.75
N LEU A 137 -8.56 -17.87 0.19
CA LEU A 137 -8.76 -16.45 -0.12
C LEU A 137 -7.48 -15.82 -0.68
N HIS A 138 -6.34 -16.02 -0.01
CA HIS A 138 -5.06 -15.46 -0.47
C HIS A 138 -4.62 -16.04 -1.83
N GLU A 139 -4.80 -17.34 -2.05
CA GLU A 139 -4.48 -18.01 -3.33
C GLU A 139 -5.37 -17.50 -4.49
N LEU A 140 -6.59 -17.08 -4.20
CA LEU A 140 -7.50 -16.43 -5.15
C LEU A 140 -7.23 -14.93 -5.33
N GLY A 141 -6.27 -14.35 -4.56
CA GLY A 141 -5.90 -12.95 -4.65
C GLY A 141 -6.66 -12.02 -3.69
N TYR A 142 -7.51 -12.56 -2.82
CA TYR A 142 -8.26 -11.75 -1.85
C TYR A 142 -7.46 -11.50 -0.58
N ASN A 143 -7.50 -10.25 -0.11
CA ASN A 143 -6.89 -9.82 1.15
C ASN A 143 -7.94 -9.13 2.02
N LEU A 144 -7.82 -9.28 3.33
CA LEU A 144 -8.69 -8.58 4.26
C LEU A 144 -8.42 -7.08 4.21
N ARG A 145 -9.45 -6.30 3.83
CA ARG A 145 -9.40 -4.85 3.74
C ARG A 145 -10.58 -4.23 4.50
N VAL A 146 -10.37 -3.08 5.07
CA VAL A 146 -11.47 -2.25 5.57
C VAL A 146 -12.00 -1.47 4.37
N PRO A 147 -13.28 -1.61 3.99
CA PRO A 147 -13.85 -0.83 2.89
C PRO A 147 -13.81 0.65 3.24
N ARG A 148 -13.53 1.47 2.24
CA ARG A 148 -13.67 2.92 2.37
C ARG A 148 -15.12 3.29 2.09
N PRO A 149 -15.71 4.22 2.85
CA PRO A 149 -16.97 4.81 2.47
C PRO A 149 -16.87 5.38 1.06
N TRP A 150 -17.79 5.01 0.20
CA TRP A 150 -17.83 5.48 -1.18
C TRP A 150 -19.17 6.18 -1.41
N PRO A 151 -19.18 7.44 -1.84
CA PRO A 151 -20.43 8.16 -2.02
C PRO A 151 -21.24 7.58 -3.18
N GLU A 152 -22.41 7.05 -2.89
CA GLU A 152 -23.32 6.45 -3.88
C GLU A 152 -23.84 7.47 -4.90
N ARG A 153 -23.85 8.75 -4.51
CA ARG A 153 -24.35 9.87 -5.35
C ARG A 153 -23.31 10.46 -6.30
N GLN A 154 -22.18 9.79 -6.48
CA GLN A 154 -21.17 10.23 -7.45
C GLN A 154 -21.69 10.10 -8.89
N ASN A 155 -21.35 11.06 -9.73
CA ASN A 155 -21.60 11.00 -11.17
C ASN A 155 -20.29 10.68 -11.90
N GLU A 156 -20.17 9.46 -12.40
CA GLU A 156 -18.94 9.00 -13.04
C GLU A 156 -18.63 9.76 -14.34
N GLU A 157 -19.62 10.17 -15.10
CA GLU A 157 -19.41 10.96 -16.32
C GLU A 157 -18.77 12.33 -16.00
N GLN A 158 -19.31 13.02 -14.97
CA GLN A 158 -18.73 14.29 -14.50
C GLN A 158 -17.31 14.09 -13.95
N ARG A 159 -17.04 12.98 -13.28
CA ARG A 159 -15.72 12.64 -12.75
C ARG A 159 -14.72 12.42 -13.89
N GLN A 160 -15.09 11.69 -14.93
CA GLN A 160 -14.22 11.44 -16.08
C GLN A 160 -13.97 12.74 -16.85
N ALA A 161 -15.01 13.55 -17.10
CA ALA A 161 -14.87 14.86 -17.74
C ALA A 161 -13.91 15.78 -16.95
N PHE A 162 -14.00 15.79 -15.61
CA PHE A 162 -13.11 16.56 -14.78
C PHE A 162 -11.66 16.05 -14.87
N LEU A 163 -11.42 14.73 -14.87
CA LEU A 163 -10.08 14.16 -15.02
C LEU A 163 -9.45 14.49 -16.37
N GLU A 164 -10.22 14.48 -17.44
CA GLU A 164 -9.76 14.90 -18.77
C GLU A 164 -9.38 16.39 -18.78
N GLN A 165 -10.25 17.22 -18.21
CA GLN A 165 -10.01 18.65 -18.08
C GLN A 165 -8.78 18.95 -17.21
N LEU A 166 -8.63 18.26 -16.08
CA LEU A 166 -7.49 18.38 -15.19
C LEU A 166 -6.17 18.05 -15.91
N ARG A 167 -6.17 17.02 -16.75
CA ARG A 167 -4.99 16.67 -17.57
C ARG A 167 -4.62 17.76 -18.58
N LEU A 168 -5.62 18.47 -19.12
CA LEU A 168 -5.38 19.61 -20.02
C LEU A 168 -4.78 20.79 -19.23
N TRP A 169 -5.37 21.13 -18.10
CA TRP A 169 -4.87 22.19 -17.22
C TRP A 169 -3.43 21.93 -16.73
N GLN A 170 -3.10 20.68 -16.41
CA GLN A 170 -1.74 20.32 -15.97
C GLN A 170 -0.68 20.48 -17.08
N LYS A 171 -1.08 20.47 -18.35
CA LYS A 171 -0.19 20.70 -19.50
C LYS A 171 -0.02 22.17 -19.85
N ASP A 172 -0.94 23.01 -19.41
CA ASP A 172 -0.91 24.45 -19.68
C ASP A 172 0.07 25.13 -18.72
N GLN A 173 1.23 25.52 -19.25
CA GLN A 173 2.26 26.20 -18.46
C GLN A 173 1.88 27.63 -18.04
N SER A 174 0.88 28.24 -18.68
CA SER A 174 0.36 29.55 -18.32
C SER A 174 -0.65 29.47 -17.16
N LEU A 175 -1.08 28.28 -16.77
CA LEU A 175 -2.10 28.05 -15.75
C LEU A 175 -1.49 27.47 -14.47
N GLU A 176 -1.80 28.09 -13.35
CA GLU A 176 -1.43 27.63 -12.02
C GLU A 176 -2.67 27.11 -11.30
N LEU A 177 -2.64 25.83 -10.90
CA LEU A 177 -3.77 25.15 -10.27
C LEU A 177 -3.65 25.25 -8.75
N TRP A 178 -4.67 25.79 -8.12
CA TRP A 178 -4.84 25.87 -6.68
C TRP A 178 -6.07 25.07 -6.26
N PHE A 179 -5.98 24.38 -5.14
CA PHE A 179 -7.10 23.62 -4.57
C PHE A 179 -7.35 24.10 -3.16
N ALA A 180 -8.57 24.51 -2.88
CA ALA A 180 -8.97 24.93 -1.54
C ALA A 180 -9.93 23.92 -0.89
N ASP A 181 -9.90 23.89 0.44
CA ASP A 181 -10.71 22.98 1.25
C ASP A 181 -10.75 23.44 2.71
N GLU A 182 -11.72 22.93 3.46
CA GLU A 182 -11.87 23.15 4.89
C GLU A 182 -11.57 21.89 5.69
N CYS A 183 -11.01 22.09 6.89
CA CYS A 183 -10.71 21.02 7.81
C CYS A 183 -11.08 21.38 9.24
N GLY A 184 -11.89 20.56 9.90
CA GLY A 184 -12.07 20.60 11.34
C GLY A 184 -11.03 19.73 12.05
N VAL A 185 -10.40 20.28 13.09
CA VAL A 185 -9.49 19.58 13.98
C VAL A 185 -10.10 19.56 15.37
N GLU A 186 -10.15 18.39 15.98
CA GLU A 186 -10.73 18.16 17.31
C GLU A 186 -9.62 18.09 18.37
N GLY A 187 -9.94 18.52 19.58
CA GLY A 187 -9.03 18.50 20.73
C GLY A 187 -8.78 17.09 21.27
N ASP A 188 -9.70 16.17 21.04
CA ASP A 188 -9.52 14.78 21.44
C ASP A 188 -8.71 14.01 20.38
N PRO A 189 -7.71 13.22 20.80
CA PRO A 189 -6.85 12.49 19.87
C PRO A 189 -7.61 11.36 19.19
N ARG A 190 -7.36 11.16 17.91
CA ARG A 190 -7.89 10.01 17.15
C ARG A 190 -7.01 8.79 17.38
N PRO A 191 -7.52 7.70 18.02
CA PRO A 191 -6.73 6.50 18.27
C PRO A 191 -6.12 5.92 17.00
N ARG A 192 -4.83 5.61 17.05
CA ARG A 192 -4.08 4.98 15.95
C ARG A 192 -3.53 3.64 16.38
N ARG A 193 -3.27 2.77 15.40
CA ARG A 193 -2.58 1.50 15.65
C ARG A 193 -1.17 1.79 16.19
N ARG A 194 -0.84 1.17 17.31
CA ARG A 194 0.48 1.27 17.95
C ARG A 194 0.95 -0.10 18.40
N TRP A 195 2.25 -0.24 18.52
CA TRP A 195 2.83 -1.44 19.09
C TRP A 195 2.52 -1.50 20.59
N SER A 196 2.10 -2.66 21.06
CA SER A 196 1.87 -2.95 22.47
C SER A 196 2.24 -4.39 22.76
N ALA A 197 2.49 -4.72 24.03
CA ALA A 197 2.72 -6.10 24.44
C ALA A 197 1.53 -6.99 24.04
N ARG A 198 1.79 -8.27 23.76
CA ARG A 198 0.74 -9.24 23.41
C ARG A 198 -0.29 -9.32 24.54
N GLY A 199 -1.56 -9.14 24.21
CA GLY A 199 -2.65 -9.04 25.19
C GLY A 199 -2.82 -7.67 25.84
N GLY A 200 -1.92 -6.71 25.59
CA GLY A 200 -2.04 -5.33 26.04
C GLY A 200 -3.19 -4.60 25.39
N ARG A 201 -3.83 -3.69 26.13
CA ARG A 201 -4.90 -2.81 25.65
C ARG A 201 -4.44 -1.36 25.85
N PRO A 202 -3.69 -0.78 24.89
CA PRO A 202 -3.24 0.61 25.02
C PRO A 202 -4.43 1.55 25.13
N LYS A 203 -4.31 2.53 26.02
CA LYS A 203 -5.34 3.55 26.26
C LYS A 203 -4.85 4.89 25.70
N VAL A 204 -5.77 5.69 25.22
CA VAL A 204 -5.57 7.08 24.80
C VAL A 204 -6.46 7.95 25.69
N PRO A 205 -5.93 9.02 26.30
CA PRO A 205 -6.75 9.92 27.10
C PRO A 205 -7.82 10.59 26.23
N TYR A 206 -8.96 10.86 26.80
CA TYR A 206 -10.14 11.43 26.13
C TYR A 206 -10.87 12.35 27.13
N LEU A 207 -11.25 13.55 26.74
CA LEU A 207 -11.99 14.50 27.57
C LEU A 207 -13.49 14.55 27.21
N GLY A 208 -13.80 14.56 25.91
CA GLY A 208 -15.18 14.69 25.43
C GLY A 208 -15.73 16.11 25.45
N ASP A 209 -14.87 17.12 25.60
CA ASP A 209 -15.28 18.53 25.69
C ASP A 209 -15.60 19.17 24.33
N HIS A 210 -15.52 18.39 23.24
CA HIS A 210 -15.80 18.82 21.87
C HIS A 210 -15.07 20.09 21.42
N ILE A 211 -13.86 20.32 21.98
CA ILE A 211 -12.99 21.44 21.57
C ILE A 211 -12.66 21.24 20.11
N ARG A 212 -12.94 22.25 19.26
CA ARG A 212 -12.72 22.18 17.82
C ARG A 212 -12.20 23.51 17.28
N ALA A 213 -11.27 23.44 16.34
CA ALA A 213 -10.81 24.56 15.51
C ALA A 213 -11.03 24.20 14.04
N ASN A 214 -11.32 25.19 13.20
CA ASN A 214 -11.50 25.01 11.78
C ASN A 214 -10.37 25.72 11.03
N VAL A 215 -9.93 25.14 9.92
CA VAL A 215 -8.92 25.67 9.02
C VAL A 215 -9.48 25.72 7.63
N ILE A 216 -9.27 26.82 6.94
CA ILE A 216 -9.43 26.90 5.49
C ILE A 216 -8.02 26.96 4.91
N GLY A 217 -7.77 26.24 3.84
CA GLY A 217 -6.46 26.25 3.20
C GLY A 217 -6.55 26.06 1.70
N ALA A 218 -5.55 26.58 1.00
CA ALA A 218 -5.35 26.35 -0.43
C ALA A 218 -3.92 25.86 -0.66
N VAL A 219 -3.74 24.99 -1.66
CA VAL A 219 -2.45 24.43 -2.05
C VAL A 219 -2.28 24.46 -3.57
N CYS A 220 -1.07 24.80 -4.02
CA CYS A 220 -0.62 24.56 -5.38
C CYS A 220 0.16 23.22 -5.42
N PRO A 221 -0.38 22.13 -5.96
CA PRO A 221 0.31 20.83 -5.97
C PRO A 221 1.62 20.81 -6.74
N ALA A 222 1.79 21.71 -7.69
CA ALA A 222 2.99 21.79 -8.53
C ALA A 222 4.20 22.36 -7.77
N THR A 223 3.98 23.37 -6.92
CA THR A 223 5.02 24.06 -6.15
C THR A 223 5.11 23.58 -4.70
N GLY A 224 3.99 23.05 -4.17
CA GLY A 224 3.82 22.75 -2.76
C GLY A 224 3.57 24.01 -1.90
N GLU A 225 3.40 25.15 -2.54
CA GLU A 225 3.00 26.38 -1.84
C GLU A 225 1.59 26.19 -1.27
N CYS A 226 1.42 26.54 -0.01
CA CYS A 226 0.13 26.45 0.65
C CYS A 226 -0.11 27.68 1.52
N CYS A 227 -1.36 28.12 1.55
CA CYS A 227 -1.85 29.26 2.30
C CYS A 227 -3.00 28.78 3.19
N THR A 228 -2.91 29.01 4.51
CA THR A 228 -3.88 28.47 5.47
C THR A 228 -4.25 29.51 6.51
N MET A 229 -5.49 29.48 6.99
CA MET A 229 -5.99 30.34 8.06
C MET A 229 -6.92 29.56 9.00
N ILE A 230 -6.86 29.88 10.30
CA ILE A 230 -7.66 29.24 11.35
C ILE A 230 -8.87 30.11 11.66
N PHE A 231 -10.02 29.50 11.83
CA PHE A 231 -11.31 30.15 12.12
C PHE A 231 -12.10 29.37 13.20
N ASP A 232 -13.00 30.08 13.88
CA ASP A 232 -13.91 29.47 14.85
C ASP A 232 -15.06 28.71 14.15
N GLY A 233 -15.47 29.15 12.98
CA GLY A 233 -16.53 28.55 12.16
C GLY A 233 -16.27 28.76 10.68
N VAL A 234 -17.11 28.19 9.83
CA VAL A 234 -17.04 28.35 8.37
C VAL A 234 -18.43 28.66 7.82
N ASP A 235 -18.53 29.81 7.21
CA ASP A 235 -19.70 30.28 6.46
C ASP A 235 -19.25 31.09 5.23
N THR A 236 -20.20 31.72 4.53
CA THR A 236 -19.89 32.52 3.33
C THR A 236 -19.01 33.73 3.64
N ASP A 237 -19.21 34.39 4.77
CA ASP A 237 -18.47 35.61 5.13
C ASP A 237 -17.03 35.27 5.55
N VAL A 238 -16.87 34.20 6.33
CA VAL A 238 -15.57 33.62 6.69
C VAL A 238 -14.82 33.19 5.44
N PHE A 239 -15.51 32.54 4.51
CA PHE A 239 -14.88 32.10 3.25
C PHE A 239 -14.48 33.30 2.39
N GLN A 240 -15.28 34.37 2.34
CA GLN A 240 -14.88 35.60 1.64
C GLN A 240 -13.66 36.24 2.28
N TYR A 241 -13.60 36.31 3.61
CA TYR A 241 -12.42 36.83 4.31
C TYR A 241 -11.17 36.01 3.97
N TYR A 242 -11.30 34.69 3.87
CA TYR A 242 -10.21 33.84 3.43
C TYR A 242 -9.79 34.10 1.97
N LEU A 243 -10.75 34.34 1.06
CA LEU A 243 -10.46 34.68 -0.35
C LEU A 243 -9.72 36.01 -0.46
N ASP A 244 -10.11 37.00 0.35
CA ASP A 244 -9.44 38.30 0.39
C ASP A 244 -7.98 38.13 0.84
N PHE A 245 -7.76 37.38 1.92
CA PHE A 245 -6.42 37.04 2.41
C PHE A 245 -5.62 36.24 1.37
N LEU A 246 -6.22 35.22 0.75
CA LEU A 246 -5.57 34.40 -0.28
C LEU A 246 -5.12 35.25 -1.47
N ALA A 247 -5.94 36.23 -1.86
CA ALA A 247 -5.64 37.13 -2.99
C ALA A 247 -4.48 38.09 -2.67
N GLU A 248 -4.31 38.50 -1.40
CA GLU A 248 -3.18 39.33 -0.95
C GLU A 248 -1.88 38.52 -0.88
N GLU A 249 -1.93 37.30 -0.36
CA GLU A 249 -0.76 36.42 -0.25
C GLU A 249 -0.30 35.92 -1.63
N ILE A 250 -1.22 35.49 -2.47
CA ILE A 250 -0.95 34.94 -3.79
C ILE A 250 -1.22 36.03 -4.86
N ARG A 251 -0.34 37.02 -4.93
CA ARG A 251 -0.51 38.17 -5.82
C ARG A 251 -0.55 37.78 -7.29
N PRO A 252 -1.32 38.47 -8.13
CA PRO A 252 -1.37 38.22 -9.56
C PRO A 252 0.00 38.37 -10.23
N VAL A 253 0.28 37.51 -11.19
CA VAL A 253 1.49 37.56 -12.03
C VAL A 253 1.05 37.61 -13.49
N ASP A 254 1.49 38.61 -14.24
CA ASP A 254 1.05 38.89 -15.62
C ASP A 254 1.19 37.69 -16.59
N SER A 255 2.11 36.79 -16.32
CA SER A 255 2.37 35.61 -17.16
C SER A 255 1.55 34.37 -16.79
N LYS A 256 0.75 34.41 -15.71
CA LYS A 256 0.05 33.21 -15.22
C LYS A 256 -1.40 33.49 -14.83
N ARG A 257 -2.29 32.68 -15.33
CA ARG A 257 -3.68 32.57 -14.85
C ARG A 257 -3.72 31.64 -13.63
N ARG A 258 -4.60 31.87 -12.71
CA ARG A 258 -4.78 31.04 -11.52
C ARG A 258 -6.17 30.46 -11.45
N LEU A 259 -6.26 29.15 -11.46
CA LEU A 259 -7.51 28.43 -11.31
C LEU A 259 -7.64 27.91 -9.89
N LEU A 260 -8.61 28.41 -9.14
CA LEU A 260 -8.94 27.93 -7.80
C LEU A 260 -10.04 26.88 -7.90
N ILE A 261 -9.72 25.67 -7.49
CA ILE A 261 -10.63 24.52 -7.51
C ILE A 261 -11.14 24.29 -6.09
N VAL A 262 -12.46 24.33 -5.94
CA VAL A 262 -13.16 24.20 -4.64
C VAL A 262 -14.22 23.11 -4.73
N ASP A 263 -14.70 22.62 -3.59
CA ASP A 263 -15.82 21.70 -3.55
C ASP A 263 -17.17 22.38 -3.78
N ASN A 264 -18.26 21.62 -3.70
CA ASN A 264 -19.61 22.09 -3.95
C ASN A 264 -20.35 22.57 -2.69
N ALA A 265 -19.66 22.97 -1.63
CA ALA A 265 -20.31 23.51 -0.44
C ALA A 265 -21.20 24.72 -0.80
N SER A 266 -22.31 24.89 -0.09
CA SER A 266 -23.29 25.94 -0.42
C SER A 266 -22.71 27.35 -0.29
N TRP A 267 -21.81 27.56 0.63
CA TRP A 267 -21.13 28.84 0.84
C TRP A 267 -20.15 29.18 -0.29
N HIS A 268 -19.56 28.20 -0.99
CA HIS A 268 -18.73 28.43 -2.18
C HIS A 268 -19.53 28.89 -3.41
N LYS A 269 -20.84 28.67 -3.40
CA LYS A 269 -21.73 29.02 -4.52
C LYS A 269 -22.48 30.33 -4.32
N ALA A 270 -22.21 31.05 -3.25
CA ALA A 270 -22.88 32.31 -2.96
C ALA A 270 -22.52 33.37 -4.02
N GLN A 271 -23.53 33.97 -4.64
CA GLN A 271 -23.33 34.97 -5.71
C GLN A 271 -22.58 36.24 -5.26
N ARG A 272 -22.55 36.50 -3.95
CA ARG A 272 -21.85 37.62 -3.34
C ARG A 272 -20.36 37.48 -3.22
N LEU A 273 -19.79 36.27 -3.48
CA LEU A 273 -18.36 36.02 -3.39
C LEU A 273 -17.57 36.76 -4.45
N THR A 274 -16.49 37.39 -4.03
CA THR A 274 -15.51 38.02 -4.90
C THR A 274 -14.29 37.08 -5.01
N TRP A 275 -14.04 36.55 -6.20
CA TRP A 275 -12.96 35.61 -6.47
C TRP A 275 -11.63 36.29 -6.82
N HIS A 276 -11.64 37.66 -6.85
CA HIS A 276 -10.47 38.48 -7.19
C HIS A 276 -9.87 38.10 -8.57
N HIS A 277 -8.59 37.75 -8.59
CA HIS A 277 -7.88 37.35 -9.80
C HIS A 277 -7.88 35.82 -10.04
N PHE A 278 -8.61 35.05 -9.22
CA PHE A 278 -8.77 33.62 -9.43
C PHE A 278 -9.94 33.31 -10.35
N GLU A 279 -9.70 32.44 -11.31
CA GLU A 279 -10.75 31.73 -12.01
C GLU A 279 -11.25 30.61 -11.11
N VAL A 280 -12.54 30.42 -10.94
CA VAL A 280 -13.06 29.37 -10.07
C VAL A 280 -13.57 28.18 -10.87
N HIS A 281 -13.27 26.98 -10.37
CA HIS A 281 -13.87 25.74 -10.86
C HIS A 281 -14.33 24.87 -9.70
N PHE A 282 -15.46 24.19 -9.89
CA PHE A 282 -16.02 23.31 -8.86
C PHE A 282 -15.67 21.85 -9.14
N LEU A 283 -15.26 21.14 -8.10
CA LEU A 283 -15.08 19.68 -8.16
C LEU A 283 -16.40 18.98 -8.55
N PRO A 284 -16.35 17.82 -9.20
CA PRO A 284 -17.53 16.98 -9.34
C PRO A 284 -18.13 16.67 -7.96
N GLY A 285 -19.43 16.61 -7.87
CA GLY A 285 -20.12 16.33 -6.60
C GLY A 285 -19.64 15.03 -5.97
N TYR A 286 -19.51 15.03 -4.64
CA TYR A 286 -19.10 13.86 -3.87
C TYR A 286 -17.73 13.25 -4.27
N SER A 287 -16.78 14.08 -4.69
CA SER A 287 -15.46 13.65 -5.18
C SER A 287 -14.30 14.25 -4.39
N PRO A 288 -14.23 14.05 -3.05
CA PRO A 288 -13.13 14.57 -2.22
C PRO A 288 -11.78 13.97 -2.58
N ASP A 289 -11.76 12.78 -3.19
CA ASP A 289 -10.55 12.11 -3.66
C ASP A 289 -9.80 12.89 -4.75
N PHE A 290 -10.46 13.82 -5.45
CA PHE A 290 -9.83 14.72 -6.40
C PHE A 290 -9.23 15.98 -5.75
N ASN A 291 -9.55 16.26 -4.48
CA ASN A 291 -8.96 17.38 -3.77
C ASN A 291 -7.64 16.97 -3.09
N PRO A 292 -6.48 17.48 -3.52
CA PRO A 292 -5.19 17.16 -2.89
C PRO A 292 -5.10 17.66 -1.44
N MET A 293 -5.88 18.68 -1.05
CA MET A 293 -5.94 19.17 0.33
C MET A 293 -6.36 18.09 1.34
N GLU A 294 -7.23 17.16 0.95
CA GLU A 294 -7.64 16.04 1.79
C GLU A 294 -6.45 15.18 2.26
N ARG A 295 -5.45 15.00 1.40
CA ARG A 295 -4.21 14.27 1.75
C ARG A 295 -3.34 15.08 2.72
N LEU A 296 -3.32 16.40 2.55
CA LEU A 296 -2.60 17.31 3.43
C LEU A 296 -3.26 17.33 4.82
N TRP A 297 -4.59 17.40 4.88
CA TRP A 297 -5.36 17.32 6.12
C TRP A 297 -5.18 15.97 6.84
N LEU A 298 -5.17 14.89 6.08
CA LEU A 298 -4.89 13.58 6.66
C LEU A 298 -3.50 13.54 7.30
N ARG A 299 -2.49 14.06 6.62
CA ARG A 299 -1.12 14.14 7.13
C ARG A 299 -1.05 15.03 8.38
N LEU A 300 -1.63 16.20 8.34
CA LEU A 300 -1.71 17.11 9.49
C LEU A 300 -2.27 16.37 10.72
N LYS A 301 -3.41 15.70 10.56
CA LYS A 301 -4.07 14.95 11.64
C LYS A 301 -3.25 13.76 12.13
N VAL A 302 -2.52 13.10 11.25
CA VAL A 302 -1.68 11.94 11.61
C VAL A 302 -0.41 12.39 12.34
N ASP A 303 0.32 13.35 11.81
CA ASP A 303 1.65 13.68 12.27
C ASP A 303 1.61 14.55 13.55
N PHE A 304 0.59 15.38 13.70
CA PHE A 304 0.54 16.36 14.78
C PHE A 304 -0.54 16.10 15.84
N PHE A 305 -1.58 15.31 15.52
CA PHE A 305 -2.76 15.18 16.40
C PHE A 305 -3.11 13.74 16.81
N SER A 306 -2.33 12.73 16.38
CA SER A 306 -2.63 11.31 16.70
C SER A 306 -2.69 11.01 18.21
N ASP A 307 -1.87 11.66 19.00
CA ASP A 307 -1.75 11.46 20.44
C ASP A 307 -1.88 12.78 21.23
N PHE A 308 -2.25 13.86 20.55
CA PHE A 308 -2.39 15.16 21.15
C PHE A 308 -3.78 15.34 21.77
N LEU A 309 -3.84 15.66 23.04
CA LEU A 309 -5.05 16.01 23.78
C LEU A 309 -5.01 17.47 24.15
N ALA A 310 -5.91 18.27 23.58
CA ALA A 310 -6.06 19.67 23.94
C ALA A 310 -7.01 19.82 25.14
N LYS A 311 -6.61 20.56 26.14
CA LYS A 311 -7.44 20.90 27.33
C LYS A 311 -8.13 22.25 27.18
N SER A 312 -7.83 23.03 26.16
CA SER A 312 -8.47 24.29 25.82
C SER A 312 -8.38 24.57 24.34
N LEU A 313 -9.23 25.44 23.81
CA LEU A 313 -9.17 25.92 22.42
C LEU A 313 -7.84 26.60 22.14
N GLU A 314 -7.29 27.33 23.08
CA GLU A 314 -5.98 27.98 22.95
C GLU A 314 -4.86 26.97 22.70
N GLN A 315 -4.80 25.87 23.48
CA GLN A 315 -3.83 24.79 23.26
C GLN A 315 -3.99 24.12 21.90
N LEU A 316 -5.24 23.89 21.47
CA LEU A 316 -5.52 23.34 20.15
C LEU A 316 -5.04 24.28 19.05
N THR A 317 -5.36 25.56 19.15
CA THR A 317 -4.97 26.60 18.17
C THR A 317 -3.45 26.77 18.10
N GLN A 318 -2.76 26.81 19.23
CA GLN A 318 -1.29 26.87 19.26
C GLN A 318 -0.65 25.65 18.57
N ARG A 319 -1.16 24.44 18.87
CA ARG A 319 -0.70 23.22 18.21
C ARG A 319 -0.96 23.24 16.71
N LEU A 320 -2.12 23.74 16.31
CA LEU A 320 -2.54 23.84 14.91
C LEU A 320 -1.69 24.88 14.15
N CYS A 321 -1.42 26.05 14.73
CA CYS A 321 -0.49 27.03 14.18
C CYS A 321 0.90 26.43 13.94
N HIS A 322 1.45 25.72 14.93
CA HIS A 322 2.74 25.06 14.79
C HIS A 322 2.72 24.02 13.64
N ALA A 323 1.67 23.20 13.55
CA ALA A 323 1.55 22.18 12.53
C ALA A 323 1.43 22.78 11.12
N LEU A 324 0.61 23.82 10.95
CA LEU A 324 0.43 24.52 9.67
C LEU A 324 1.72 25.23 9.24
N THR A 325 2.39 25.94 10.15
CA THR A 325 3.68 26.57 9.87
C THR A 325 4.74 25.55 9.46
N SER A 326 4.77 24.38 10.12
CA SER A 326 5.68 23.30 9.75
C SER A 326 5.42 22.79 8.33
N LEU A 327 4.16 22.66 7.92
CA LEU A 327 3.80 22.25 6.54
C LEU A 327 4.15 23.35 5.52
N MET A 328 3.83 24.61 5.80
CA MET A 328 4.14 25.73 4.89
C MET A 328 5.64 25.91 4.67
N ASN A 329 6.47 25.59 5.66
CA ASN A 329 7.92 25.66 5.56
C ASN A 329 8.56 24.44 4.84
N ASP A 330 7.77 23.44 4.42
CA ASP A 330 8.25 22.26 3.69
C ASP A 330 7.48 22.04 2.37
N PRO A 331 7.62 22.95 1.40
CA PRO A 331 6.87 22.88 0.13
C PRO A 331 7.20 21.63 -0.68
N GLN A 332 8.42 21.08 -0.57
CA GLN A 332 8.78 19.86 -1.28
C GLN A 332 7.96 18.67 -0.80
N THR A 333 7.81 18.53 0.49
CA THR A 333 6.97 17.49 1.08
C THR A 333 5.49 17.71 0.78
N VAL A 334 5.00 18.95 0.83
CA VAL A 334 3.63 19.30 0.45
C VAL A 334 3.37 18.94 -1.01
N ALA A 335 4.23 19.33 -1.95
CA ALA A 335 4.12 18.96 -3.37
C ALA A 335 4.06 17.44 -3.56
N SER A 336 4.95 16.71 -2.90
CA SER A 336 4.96 15.23 -2.95
C SER A 336 3.67 14.59 -2.44
N GLN A 337 3.07 15.12 -1.38
CA GLN A 337 1.81 14.62 -0.81
C GLN A 337 0.61 14.98 -1.71
N CYS A 338 0.63 16.17 -2.29
CA CYS A 338 -0.45 16.70 -3.13
C CYS A 338 -0.35 16.25 -4.59
N ALA A 339 0.75 15.63 -5.01
CA ALA A 339 0.95 15.14 -6.37
C ALA A 339 -0.19 14.24 -6.84
N PHE A 340 -0.69 14.46 -8.04
CA PHE A 340 -1.67 13.58 -8.65
C PHE A 340 -1.01 12.24 -9.00
N ARG A 341 -1.52 11.17 -8.41
CA ARG A 341 -1.05 9.81 -8.73
C ARG A 341 -1.58 9.42 -10.11
N LYS A 342 -0.68 8.90 -10.93
CA LYS A 342 -0.98 8.38 -12.27
C LYS A 342 -1.94 7.19 -12.21
#